data_39b3002d189aff5944eedf302ce5eb83
#
_entry.id   39b3002d189aff5944eedf302ce5eb83
#
_cell.length_a   1.000
_cell.length_b   1.000
_cell.length_c   1.000
_cell.angle_alpha   90.00
_cell.angle_beta   90.00
_cell.angle_gamma   90.00
#
_symmetry.space_group_name_H-M   'P 1'
#
loop_
_entity.id
_entity.type
_entity.pdbx_description
1 polymer ?
#
loop_
_entity_poly.entity_id
_entity_poly.type
_entity_poly.pdbx_seq_one_letter_code
_entity_poly.pdbx_strand_id
1 'polypeptide(L)'
;MIRKHDRNRLAGALAALFILAAVAAPALAEDKFEEKFAKTEALAKNGKLYLGNISGQIEVMTWKEAQVKIEAVKTSKAKSPEKAKENAALVTIEVTKDGDLVRVETKYPKKSGGSWGGEGISVSVDYKVWVPDQAAVELKSVSGDVEVAALGGKAKIDSVSGNVGLRGAAGAEVKLVSGDLEMEKVAGDAFIKGISGNIRVRGVKGSVGADCVSGDIELREVSGAASVDVKTVSGNVTYAGTIEAGGRYELKTHSGDVRMSAPAAAGFDFEANTFSGAIDSEFDIAVVGKISSREIRGTVGKGGATVVLKSFSGNVDLKKI
;
A
#
# COMPACT_ATOMS: atom_id res chain seq x y z
N MET A 1 -33.16 73.20 50.33
CA MET A 1 -32.53 73.56 51.60
C MET A 1 -31.48 72.48 51.93
N ILE A 2 -30.18 72.88 51.87
CA ILE A 2 -29.06 72.48 52.69
C ILE A 2 -28.56 71.01 52.51
N ARG A 3 -27.44 70.89 51.80
CA ARG A 3 -26.04 70.65 52.18
C ARG A 3 -25.61 69.22 52.43
N LYS A 4 -24.62 68.74 51.55
CA LYS A 4 -23.21 68.44 51.91
C LYS A 4 -23.01 67.11 52.59
N HIS A 5 -22.14 66.20 52.24
CA HIS A 5 -20.70 66.33 52.03
C HIS A 5 -20.13 65.00 51.51
N ASP A 6 -19.16 65.15 50.67
CA ASP A 6 -18.08 64.20 50.30
C ASP A 6 -17.62 63.20 51.34
N ARG A 7 -17.17 62.05 50.84
CA ARG A 7 -15.80 61.57 51.08
C ARG A 7 -15.43 60.34 50.25
N ASN A 8 -14.47 60.56 49.39
CA ASN A 8 -13.62 59.59 48.73
C ASN A 8 -13.11 58.54 49.72
N ARG A 9 -13.15 57.28 49.32
CA ARG A 9 -12.17 56.31 49.74
C ARG A 9 -11.80 55.44 48.53
N LEU A 10 -10.60 55.71 47.99
CA LEU A 10 -9.83 54.82 47.15
C LEU A 10 -9.56 53.52 47.93
N ALA A 11 -9.99 52.41 47.38
CA ALA A 11 -9.49 51.10 47.75
C ALA A 11 -8.77 50.54 46.54
N GLY A 12 -7.44 50.61 46.60
CA GLY A 12 -6.57 50.01 45.60
C GLY A 12 -6.67 48.47 45.64
N ALA A 13 -7.10 47.90 44.54
CA ALA A 13 -6.99 46.48 44.33
C ALA A 13 -5.59 46.19 43.77
N LEU A 14 -4.71 45.63 44.60
CA LEU A 14 -3.46 45.00 44.13
C LEU A 14 -3.81 43.80 43.31
N ALA A 15 -3.69 43.86 41.98
CA ALA A 15 -3.66 42.73 41.11
C ALA A 15 -2.31 42.01 41.28
N ALA A 16 -2.28 40.91 42.01
CA ALA A 16 -1.14 40.01 42.04
C ALA A 16 -1.01 39.32 40.71
N LEU A 17 -0.04 39.72 39.90
CA LEU A 17 0.33 39.09 38.66
C LEU A 17 1.07 37.79 39.02
N PHE A 18 0.36 36.65 38.97
CA PHE A 18 1.01 35.32 39.04
C PHE A 18 1.68 35.08 37.68
N ILE A 19 2.97 35.31 37.58
CA ILE A 19 3.82 34.83 36.49
C ILE A 19 3.94 33.33 36.71
N LEU A 20 3.14 32.56 36.00
CA LEU A 20 3.31 31.09 35.87
C LEU A 20 4.56 30.88 34.99
N ALA A 21 5.73 30.74 35.61
CA ALA A 21 6.92 30.27 34.91
C ALA A 21 6.64 28.84 34.46
N ALA A 22 6.25 28.64 33.22
CA ALA A 22 6.25 27.33 32.59
C ALA A 22 7.71 26.87 32.51
N VAL A 23 8.13 26.05 33.45
CA VAL A 23 9.37 25.28 33.34
C VAL A 23 9.14 24.31 32.19
N ALA A 24 9.57 24.69 30.98
CA ALA A 24 9.72 23.76 29.89
C ALA A 24 10.74 22.71 30.34
N ALA A 25 10.28 21.53 30.71
CA ALA A 25 11.16 20.40 30.90
C ALA A 25 11.90 20.22 29.56
N PRO A 26 13.25 20.10 29.54
CA PRO A 26 13.95 19.81 28.32
C PRO A 26 13.43 18.45 27.84
N ALA A 27 12.84 18.44 26.65
CA ALA A 27 12.59 17.18 25.95
C ALA A 27 13.98 16.51 25.85
N LEU A 28 14.13 15.37 26.50
CA LEU A 28 15.35 14.57 26.37
C LEU A 28 15.46 14.20 24.89
N ALA A 29 16.33 14.90 24.17
CA ALA A 29 16.66 14.55 22.80
C ALA A 29 17.25 13.14 22.85
N GLU A 30 16.60 12.19 22.17
CA GLU A 30 17.18 10.85 22.01
C GLU A 30 18.46 10.97 21.18
N ASP A 31 19.55 10.41 21.69
CA ASP A 31 20.79 10.37 20.94
C ASP A 31 20.68 9.36 19.79
N LYS A 32 21.16 9.77 18.62
CA LYS A 32 21.12 9.00 17.38
C LYS A 32 22.52 8.47 17.05
N PHE A 33 22.60 7.19 16.76
CA PHE A 33 23.80 6.54 16.22
C PHE A 33 23.48 5.96 14.83
N GLU A 34 24.34 6.23 13.86
CA GLU A 34 24.21 5.70 12.49
C GLU A 34 25.41 4.86 12.12
N GLU A 35 25.15 3.73 11.48
CA GLU A 35 26.14 2.83 10.92
C GLU A 35 25.79 2.52 9.47
N LYS A 36 26.75 2.71 8.57
CA LYS A 36 26.59 2.42 7.14
C LYS A 36 27.08 1.02 6.82
N PHE A 37 26.31 0.34 6.00
CA PHE A 37 26.64 -0.98 5.45
C PHE A 37 26.64 -0.89 3.92
N ALA A 38 27.62 -1.54 3.28
CA ALA A 38 27.63 -1.68 1.83
C ALA A 38 28.20 -3.04 1.45
N LYS A 39 27.52 -3.72 0.52
CA LYS A 39 27.98 -5.00 -0.03
C LYS A 39 27.53 -5.14 -1.49
N THR A 40 28.37 -5.75 -2.31
CA THR A 40 28.06 -6.10 -3.70
C THR A 40 28.25 -7.60 -3.87
N GLU A 41 27.28 -8.26 -4.52
CA GLU A 41 27.32 -9.68 -4.83
C GLU A 41 26.97 -9.90 -6.32
N ALA A 42 27.64 -10.82 -6.97
CA ALA A 42 27.29 -11.19 -8.34
C ALA A 42 25.88 -11.80 -8.38
N LEU A 43 25.05 -11.33 -9.30
CA LEU A 43 23.70 -11.83 -9.52
C LEU A 43 23.44 -11.89 -11.05
N ALA A 44 22.99 -13.03 -11.54
CA ALA A 44 22.63 -13.14 -12.95
C ALA A 44 21.54 -12.13 -13.33
N LYS A 45 21.43 -11.77 -14.60
CA LYS A 45 20.45 -10.77 -15.07
C LYS A 45 19.01 -11.13 -14.71
N ASN A 46 18.69 -12.42 -14.73
CA ASN A 46 17.39 -12.99 -14.35
C ASN A 46 17.42 -13.68 -12.96
N GLY A 47 18.43 -13.38 -12.14
CA GLY A 47 18.55 -13.91 -10.81
C GLY A 47 17.48 -13.33 -9.87
N LYS A 48 17.53 -13.73 -8.61
CA LYS A 48 16.53 -13.34 -7.60
C LYS A 48 17.19 -12.65 -6.40
N LEU A 49 16.64 -11.51 -6.00
CA LEU A 49 16.91 -10.90 -4.70
C LEU A 49 15.78 -11.28 -3.74
N TYR A 50 16.14 -11.77 -2.56
CA TYR A 50 15.27 -11.79 -1.38
C TYR A 50 15.79 -10.77 -0.36
N LEU A 51 14.91 -9.88 0.13
CA LEU A 51 15.25 -8.94 1.19
C LEU A 51 14.16 -8.94 2.26
N GLY A 52 14.55 -9.26 3.50
CA GLY A 52 13.70 -9.20 4.68
C GLY A 52 14.16 -8.13 5.66
N ASN A 53 13.26 -7.18 5.96
CA ASN A 53 13.50 -6.11 6.93
C ASN A 53 12.36 -6.04 7.95
N ILE A 54 12.68 -5.63 9.18
CA ILE A 54 11.68 -5.45 10.23
C ILE A 54 11.28 -3.98 10.36
N SER A 55 12.24 -3.06 10.33
CA SER A 55 11.98 -1.63 10.50
C SER A 55 12.89 -0.81 9.60
N GLY A 56 12.32 0.15 8.90
CA GLY A 56 13.00 1.04 7.95
C GLY A 56 12.56 0.80 6.52
N GLN A 57 12.88 1.75 5.67
CA GLN A 57 12.49 1.77 4.27
C GLN A 57 13.28 0.77 3.42
N ILE A 58 12.65 0.24 2.37
CA ILE A 58 13.30 -0.57 1.33
C ILE A 58 13.10 0.13 -0.01
N GLU A 59 14.18 0.60 -0.62
CA GLU A 59 14.20 1.16 -1.97
C GLU A 59 14.98 0.21 -2.91
N VAL A 60 14.31 -0.30 -3.94
CA VAL A 60 14.92 -1.17 -4.96
C VAL A 60 14.90 -0.46 -6.31
N MET A 61 16.06 -0.31 -6.89
CA MET A 61 16.27 0.25 -8.21
C MET A 61 16.91 -0.78 -9.14
N THR A 62 16.85 -0.54 -10.43
CA THR A 62 17.48 -1.42 -11.42
C THR A 62 18.68 -0.77 -12.09
N TRP A 63 19.61 -1.60 -12.54
CA TRP A 63 20.77 -1.21 -13.33
C TRP A 63 21.15 -2.27 -14.38
N LYS A 64 22.20 -2.01 -15.15
CA LYS A 64 22.63 -2.94 -16.22
C LYS A 64 23.67 -3.97 -15.78
N GLU A 65 24.22 -3.82 -14.58
CA GLU A 65 25.27 -4.69 -14.08
C GLU A 65 24.72 -6.07 -13.65
N ALA A 66 25.48 -7.15 -13.88
CA ALA A 66 25.13 -8.50 -13.44
C ALA A 66 25.52 -8.74 -11.97
N GLN A 67 25.08 -7.84 -11.10
CA GLN A 67 25.32 -7.89 -9.66
C GLN A 67 24.24 -7.15 -8.91
N VAL A 68 24.08 -7.47 -7.65
CA VAL A 68 23.28 -6.70 -6.71
C VAL A 68 24.21 -5.84 -5.83
N LYS A 69 23.92 -4.55 -5.74
CA LYS A 69 24.57 -3.64 -4.81
C LYS A 69 23.61 -3.30 -3.69
N ILE A 70 24.03 -3.49 -2.46
CA ILE A 70 23.24 -3.28 -1.24
C ILE A 70 23.95 -2.16 -0.47
N GLU A 71 23.23 -1.08 -0.25
CA GLU A 71 23.61 -0.04 0.70
C GLU A 71 22.54 -0.01 1.79
N ALA A 72 22.96 0.13 3.03
CA ALA A 72 22.03 0.27 4.14
C ALA A 72 22.55 1.27 5.18
N VAL A 73 21.62 1.97 5.80
CA VAL A 73 21.89 2.84 6.94
C VAL A 73 21.13 2.30 8.14
N LYS A 74 21.87 1.81 9.13
CA LYS A 74 21.33 1.38 10.41
C LYS A 74 21.27 2.58 11.33
N THR A 75 20.09 2.94 11.78
CA THR A 75 19.84 4.04 12.71
C THR A 75 19.35 3.51 14.04
N SER A 76 20.05 3.81 15.11
CA SER A 76 19.65 3.48 16.47
C SER A 76 19.39 4.75 17.29
N LYS A 77 18.33 4.72 18.08
CA LYS A 77 17.98 5.80 19.02
C LYS A 77 17.95 5.27 20.44
N ALA A 78 18.55 5.98 21.37
CA ALA A 78 18.57 5.62 22.80
C ALA A 78 18.77 6.88 23.68
N LYS A 79 18.77 6.69 24.99
CA LYS A 79 18.95 7.78 25.97
C LYS A 79 20.41 8.28 26.07
N SER A 80 21.36 7.55 25.51
CA SER A 80 22.77 7.97 25.41
C SER A 80 23.41 7.45 24.12
N PRO A 81 24.48 8.10 23.62
CA PRO A 81 25.18 7.67 22.41
C PRO A 81 25.78 6.26 22.56
N GLU A 82 26.30 5.91 23.74
CA GLU A 82 26.86 4.60 24.03
C GLU A 82 25.77 3.53 23.90
N LYS A 83 24.59 3.78 24.49
CA LYS A 83 23.45 2.85 24.43
C LYS A 83 22.90 2.72 23.02
N ALA A 84 22.85 3.81 22.26
CA ALA A 84 22.46 3.77 20.85
C ALA A 84 23.43 2.90 20.04
N LYS A 85 24.73 3.03 20.26
CA LYS A 85 25.75 2.19 19.62
C LYS A 85 25.65 0.72 20.02
N GLU A 86 25.44 0.43 21.29
CA GLU A 86 25.23 -0.94 21.79
C GLU A 86 24.00 -1.57 21.13
N ASN A 87 22.88 -0.85 21.07
CA ASN A 87 21.65 -1.33 20.44
C ASN A 87 21.85 -1.59 18.94
N ALA A 88 22.58 -0.70 18.24
CA ALA A 88 22.91 -0.88 16.82
C ALA A 88 23.73 -2.16 16.59
N ALA A 89 24.66 -2.49 17.48
CA ALA A 89 25.50 -3.69 17.38
C ALA A 89 24.69 -5.00 17.53
N LEU A 90 23.52 -4.95 18.16
CA LEU A 90 22.63 -6.12 18.31
C LEU A 90 21.85 -6.46 17.04
N VAL A 91 21.77 -5.53 16.08
CA VAL A 91 21.07 -5.73 14.81
C VAL A 91 22.10 -5.97 13.72
N THR A 92 22.01 -7.11 13.07
CA THR A 92 22.97 -7.52 12.03
C THR A 92 22.29 -7.62 10.65
N ILE A 93 23.06 -7.32 9.62
CA ILE A 93 22.64 -7.49 8.22
C ILE A 93 23.40 -8.71 7.68
N GLU A 94 22.66 -9.79 7.41
CA GLU A 94 23.21 -11.00 6.84
C GLU A 94 22.97 -11.01 5.32
N VAL A 95 24.03 -11.23 4.57
CA VAL A 95 23.96 -11.37 3.10
C VAL A 95 24.54 -12.71 2.71
N THR A 96 23.71 -13.57 2.18
CA THR A 96 24.10 -14.91 1.70
C THR A 96 23.76 -15.04 0.22
N LYS A 97 24.52 -15.89 -0.49
CA LYS A 97 24.29 -16.20 -1.90
C LYS A 97 24.19 -17.71 -2.07
N ASP A 98 23.18 -18.13 -2.81
CA ASP A 98 22.99 -19.52 -3.19
C ASP A 98 22.57 -19.56 -4.69
N GLY A 99 23.51 -19.97 -5.54
CA GLY A 99 23.33 -19.93 -6.99
C GLY A 99 22.95 -18.52 -7.48
N ASP A 100 21.80 -18.39 -8.10
CA ASP A 100 21.24 -17.14 -8.62
C ASP A 100 20.27 -16.43 -7.63
N LEU A 101 20.33 -16.78 -6.34
CA LEU A 101 19.61 -16.12 -5.26
C LEU A 101 20.58 -15.38 -4.34
N VAL A 102 20.42 -14.09 -4.22
CA VAL A 102 21.02 -13.29 -3.14
C VAL A 102 19.95 -13.02 -2.09
N ARG A 103 20.26 -13.39 -0.86
CA ARG A 103 19.37 -13.21 0.29
C ARG A 103 19.98 -12.20 1.25
N VAL A 104 19.19 -11.18 1.58
CA VAL A 104 19.51 -10.15 2.56
C VAL A 104 18.50 -10.21 3.69
N GLU A 105 18.95 -10.35 4.90
CA GLU A 105 18.08 -10.40 6.10
C GLU A 105 18.61 -9.51 7.20
N THR A 106 17.75 -8.64 7.72
CA THR A 106 18.00 -7.92 8.96
C THR A 106 17.64 -8.81 10.14
N LYS A 107 18.62 -9.16 10.98
CA LYS A 107 18.43 -9.96 12.18
C LYS A 107 18.38 -9.07 13.41
N TYR A 108 17.31 -9.16 14.14
CA TYR A 108 17.14 -8.53 15.45
C TYR A 108 17.32 -9.57 16.54
N PRO A 109 17.79 -9.19 17.74
CA PRO A 109 17.92 -10.12 18.84
C PRO A 109 16.55 -10.69 19.22
N LYS A 110 16.50 -12.00 19.45
CA LYS A 110 15.27 -12.63 19.97
C LYS A 110 15.03 -12.09 21.37
N LYS A 111 13.82 -11.64 21.66
CA LYS A 111 13.42 -11.28 23.03
C LYS A 111 13.59 -12.53 23.90
N SER A 112 14.58 -12.52 24.78
CA SER A 112 14.72 -13.53 25.82
C SER A 112 13.61 -13.31 26.85
N GLY A 113 12.80 -14.33 27.07
CA GLY A 113 11.59 -14.41 27.84
C GLY A 113 11.32 -13.42 28.98
N GLY A 114 10.12 -12.88 29.01
CA GLY A 114 9.35 -12.75 30.25
C GLY A 114 9.47 -11.46 31.04
N SER A 115 10.04 -10.35 30.56
CA SER A 115 9.97 -9.08 31.29
C SER A 115 9.14 -8.02 30.56
N TRP A 116 8.03 -7.62 31.13
CA TRP A 116 7.15 -6.53 30.66
C TRP A 116 7.76 -5.12 30.84
N GLY A 117 9.06 -5.00 31.15
CA GLY A 117 9.71 -3.74 31.48
C GLY A 117 11.07 -3.48 30.85
N GLY A 118 11.55 -4.28 29.88
CA GLY A 118 12.80 -4.01 29.19
C GLY A 118 12.63 -2.89 28.14
N GLU A 119 13.54 -1.89 28.16
CA GLU A 119 13.61 -0.86 27.13
C GLU A 119 13.73 -1.53 25.75
N GLY A 120 12.73 -1.26 24.88
CA GLY A 120 12.72 -1.80 23.52
C GLY A 120 13.92 -1.26 22.73
N ILE A 121 14.57 -2.12 21.94
CA ILE A 121 15.62 -1.69 21.01
C ILE A 121 14.97 -0.90 19.89
N SER A 122 15.29 0.39 19.78
CA SER A 122 14.84 1.26 18.71
C SER A 122 15.93 1.34 17.63
N VAL A 123 15.92 0.40 16.70
CA VAL A 123 16.84 0.35 15.56
C VAL A 123 16.06 0.15 14.29
N SER A 124 16.29 1.00 13.29
CA SER A 124 15.79 0.84 11.93
C SER A 124 16.93 0.63 10.94
N VAL A 125 16.65 -0.04 9.83
CA VAL A 125 17.61 -0.24 8.74
C VAL A 125 16.95 0.20 7.44
N ASP A 126 17.43 1.28 6.86
CA ASP A 126 16.97 1.78 5.59
C ASP A 126 17.86 1.21 4.48
N TYR A 127 17.24 0.53 3.52
CA TYR A 127 17.92 -0.14 2.42
C TYR A 127 17.76 0.63 1.12
N LYS A 128 18.89 0.72 0.38
CA LYS A 128 18.93 1.16 -1.00
C LYS A 128 19.67 0.10 -1.82
N VAL A 129 18.92 -0.58 -2.71
CA VAL A 129 19.42 -1.77 -3.39
C VAL A 129 19.29 -1.62 -4.90
N TRP A 130 20.37 -1.93 -5.64
CA TRP A 130 20.32 -2.00 -7.09
C TRP A 130 20.40 -3.45 -7.52
N VAL A 131 19.48 -3.85 -8.40
CA VAL A 131 19.42 -5.19 -8.96
C VAL A 131 19.52 -5.13 -10.50
N PRO A 132 19.95 -6.20 -11.17
CA PRO A 132 19.84 -6.28 -12.63
C PRO A 132 18.40 -6.02 -13.08
N ASP A 133 18.22 -5.36 -14.21
CA ASP A 133 16.90 -4.90 -14.70
C ASP A 133 15.89 -6.04 -14.93
N GLN A 134 16.34 -7.28 -15.20
CA GLN A 134 15.50 -8.46 -15.40
C GLN A 134 15.39 -9.35 -14.14
N ALA A 135 16.02 -8.97 -13.04
CA ALA A 135 15.99 -9.75 -11.82
C ALA A 135 14.57 -9.80 -11.21
N ALA A 136 14.24 -10.91 -10.57
CA ALA A 136 13.07 -11.00 -9.73
C ALA A 136 13.37 -10.51 -8.31
N VAL A 137 12.39 -9.93 -7.64
CA VAL A 137 12.53 -9.50 -6.25
C VAL A 137 11.46 -10.14 -5.36
N GLU A 138 11.86 -10.56 -4.16
CA GLU A 138 10.97 -10.94 -3.08
C GLU A 138 11.32 -10.11 -1.86
N LEU A 139 10.41 -9.21 -1.47
CA LEU A 139 10.62 -8.24 -0.39
C LEU A 139 9.65 -8.52 0.75
N LYS A 140 10.17 -8.51 1.97
CA LYS A 140 9.36 -8.63 3.19
C LYS A 140 9.66 -7.48 4.12
N SER A 141 8.64 -6.70 4.45
CA SER A 141 8.72 -5.59 5.40
C SER A 141 7.71 -5.78 6.53
N VAL A 142 8.14 -5.49 7.75
CA VAL A 142 7.18 -5.43 8.87
C VAL A 142 6.75 -3.98 9.11
N SER A 143 7.69 -3.03 9.07
CA SER A 143 7.39 -1.61 9.26
C SER A 143 8.33 -0.74 8.43
N GLY A 144 7.78 0.05 7.57
CA GLY A 144 8.48 0.95 6.65
C GLY A 144 7.99 0.78 5.22
N ASP A 145 8.14 1.82 4.44
CA ASP A 145 7.70 1.86 3.06
C ASP A 145 8.59 1.00 2.16
N VAL A 146 8.01 0.47 1.10
CA VAL A 146 8.70 -0.34 0.10
C VAL A 146 8.50 0.31 -1.26
N GLU A 147 9.60 0.73 -1.90
CA GLU A 147 9.61 1.32 -3.23
C GLU A 147 10.41 0.45 -4.19
N VAL A 148 9.81 0.07 -5.31
CA VAL A 148 10.46 -0.71 -6.38
C VAL A 148 10.30 0.02 -7.70
N ALA A 149 11.40 0.37 -8.34
CA ALA A 149 11.39 1.14 -9.58
C ALA A 149 11.93 0.33 -10.77
N ALA A 150 11.23 0.42 -11.91
CA ALA A 150 11.65 -0.02 -13.23
C ALA A 150 12.09 -1.51 -13.33
N LEU A 151 11.44 -2.39 -12.58
CA LEU A 151 11.76 -3.82 -12.59
C LEU A 151 11.23 -4.50 -13.86
N GLY A 152 12.10 -5.21 -14.58
CA GLY A 152 11.72 -6.07 -15.71
C GLY A 152 11.40 -7.51 -15.32
N GLY A 153 11.76 -7.95 -14.11
CA GLY A 153 11.42 -9.26 -13.56
C GLY A 153 10.10 -9.24 -12.77
N LYS A 154 9.81 -10.35 -12.09
CA LYS A 154 8.63 -10.45 -11.22
C LYS A 154 8.89 -9.82 -9.85
N ALA A 155 7.87 -9.17 -9.30
CA ALA A 155 7.88 -8.64 -7.95
C ALA A 155 6.94 -9.44 -7.03
N LYS A 156 7.45 -9.86 -5.86
CA LYS A 156 6.66 -10.38 -4.75
C LYS A 156 6.94 -9.55 -3.51
N ILE A 157 5.91 -8.95 -2.93
CA ILE A 157 6.05 -8.02 -1.80
C ILE A 157 5.06 -8.40 -0.72
N ASP A 158 5.57 -8.69 0.47
CA ASP A 158 4.79 -8.92 1.68
C ASP A 158 5.09 -7.77 2.66
N SER A 159 4.13 -6.88 2.93
CA SER A 159 4.27 -5.76 3.88
C SER A 159 3.21 -5.85 4.98
N VAL A 160 3.64 -5.64 6.23
CA VAL A 160 2.69 -5.58 7.35
C VAL A 160 2.23 -4.13 7.59
N SER A 161 3.15 -3.17 7.60
CA SER A 161 2.84 -1.76 7.82
C SER A 161 3.76 -0.86 7.01
N GLY A 162 3.20 0.07 6.31
CA GLY A 162 3.89 0.98 5.39
C GLY A 162 3.30 0.89 3.98
N ASN A 163 3.55 1.90 3.19
CA ASN A 163 3.06 1.98 1.82
C ASN A 163 3.95 1.17 0.87
N VAL A 164 3.36 0.71 -0.21
CA VAL A 164 4.09 -0.01 -1.26
C VAL A 164 3.91 0.71 -2.58
N GLY A 165 5.03 1.13 -3.17
CA GLY A 165 5.15 1.64 -4.53
C GLY A 165 5.85 0.63 -5.44
N LEU A 166 5.19 0.21 -6.52
CA LEU A 166 5.77 -0.67 -7.54
C LEU A 166 5.62 -0.05 -8.92
N ARG A 167 6.72 0.29 -9.56
CA ARG A 167 6.74 0.84 -10.92
C ARG A 167 7.47 -0.08 -11.88
N GLY A 168 6.72 -0.74 -12.75
CA GLY A 168 7.26 -1.70 -13.71
C GLY A 168 7.53 -3.07 -13.08
N ALA A 169 6.91 -4.10 -13.64
CA ALA A 169 7.23 -5.50 -13.35
C ALA A 169 6.71 -6.40 -14.48
N ALA A 170 7.33 -7.56 -14.68
CA ALA A 170 6.80 -8.58 -15.59
C ALA A 170 5.56 -9.28 -15.03
N GLY A 171 5.32 -9.18 -13.74
CA GLY A 171 4.16 -9.67 -12.99
C GLY A 171 4.33 -9.33 -11.52
N ALA A 172 3.23 -9.22 -10.78
CA ALA A 172 3.27 -8.78 -9.38
C ALA A 172 2.39 -9.66 -8.47
N GLU A 173 2.91 -9.99 -7.29
CA GLU A 173 2.15 -10.52 -6.16
C GLU A 173 2.43 -9.61 -4.96
N VAL A 174 1.38 -8.95 -4.43
CA VAL A 174 1.53 -8.02 -3.30
C VAL A 174 0.56 -8.38 -2.20
N LYS A 175 1.07 -8.48 -0.97
CA LYS A 175 0.27 -8.68 0.25
C LYS A 175 0.54 -7.57 1.23
N LEU A 176 -0.53 -6.94 1.71
CA LEU A 176 -0.50 -5.81 2.64
C LEU A 176 -1.43 -6.09 3.81
N VAL A 177 -0.96 -5.78 5.03
CA VAL A 177 -1.87 -5.77 6.17
C VAL A 177 -2.40 -4.35 6.38
N SER A 178 -1.51 -3.35 6.39
CA SER A 178 -1.89 -1.94 6.56
C SER A 178 -0.96 -1.04 5.75
N GLY A 179 -1.52 -0.11 5.02
CA GLY A 179 -0.85 0.83 4.14
C GLY A 179 -1.45 0.83 2.73
N ASP A 180 -1.17 1.84 1.96
CA ASP A 180 -1.64 1.99 0.60
C ASP A 180 -0.70 1.29 -0.41
N LEU A 181 -1.28 0.76 -1.49
CA LEU A 181 -0.57 0.25 -2.64
C LEU A 181 -0.73 1.19 -3.84
N GLU A 182 0.38 1.59 -4.43
CA GLU A 182 0.43 2.21 -5.75
C GLU A 182 1.25 1.35 -6.71
N MET A 183 0.59 0.81 -7.73
CA MET A 183 1.21 -0.09 -8.70
C MET A 183 1.03 0.44 -10.11
N GLU A 184 2.12 0.54 -10.85
CA GLU A 184 2.11 1.04 -12.23
C GLU A 184 2.87 0.13 -13.20
N LYS A 185 2.39 0.02 -14.44
CA LYS A 185 3.09 -0.59 -15.59
C LYS A 185 3.53 -2.03 -15.36
N VAL A 186 2.59 -2.91 -15.01
CA VAL A 186 2.82 -4.36 -14.91
C VAL A 186 2.52 -5.00 -16.28
N ALA A 187 3.53 -5.70 -16.84
CA ALA A 187 3.44 -6.28 -18.18
C ALA A 187 2.72 -7.64 -18.23
N GLY A 188 2.43 -8.24 -17.09
CA GLY A 188 1.71 -9.52 -16.92
C GLY A 188 0.67 -9.42 -15.82
N ASP A 189 0.39 -10.54 -15.17
CA ASP A 189 -0.65 -10.64 -14.15
C ASP A 189 -0.28 -9.92 -12.86
N ALA A 190 -1.28 -9.38 -12.18
CA ALA A 190 -1.16 -8.73 -10.88
C ALA A 190 -2.13 -9.36 -9.86
N PHE A 191 -1.61 -9.84 -8.73
CA PHE A 191 -2.39 -10.41 -7.64
C PHE A 191 -2.12 -9.63 -6.36
N ILE A 192 -3.19 -9.06 -5.78
CA ILE A 192 -3.09 -8.18 -4.63
C ILE A 192 -4.01 -8.69 -3.51
N LYS A 193 -3.50 -8.71 -2.28
CA LYS A 193 -4.29 -8.97 -1.08
C LYS A 193 -4.02 -7.89 -0.05
N GLY A 194 -5.07 -7.15 0.36
CA GLY A 194 -5.02 -6.11 1.37
C GLY A 194 -5.96 -6.41 2.54
N ILE A 195 -5.63 -5.91 3.73
CA ILE A 195 -6.57 -5.89 4.84
C ILE A 195 -7.08 -4.46 5.03
N SER A 196 -6.19 -3.47 5.10
CA SER A 196 -6.56 -2.07 5.30
C SER A 196 -5.65 -1.15 4.50
N GLY A 197 -6.24 -0.25 3.75
CA GLY A 197 -5.57 0.71 2.86
C GLY A 197 -6.10 0.66 1.44
N ASN A 198 -5.82 1.67 0.66
CA ASN A 198 -6.29 1.78 -0.71
C ASN A 198 -5.36 1.06 -1.68
N ILE A 199 -5.94 0.47 -2.69
CA ILE A 199 -5.23 -0.22 -3.77
C ILE A 199 -5.44 0.56 -5.06
N ARG A 200 -4.38 1.18 -5.58
CA ARG A 200 -4.37 1.88 -6.87
C ARG A 200 -3.45 1.18 -7.84
N VAL A 201 -4.02 0.72 -8.94
CA VAL A 201 -3.29 -0.03 -9.98
C VAL A 201 -3.52 0.64 -11.33
N ARG A 202 -2.44 0.90 -12.04
CA ARG A 202 -2.50 1.54 -13.36
C ARG A 202 -1.59 0.84 -14.38
N GLY A 203 -2.14 0.55 -15.55
CA GLY A 203 -1.36 0.03 -16.67
C GLY A 203 -0.93 -1.43 -16.49
N VAL A 204 -1.90 -2.33 -16.25
CA VAL A 204 -1.67 -3.78 -16.23
C VAL A 204 -2.03 -4.39 -17.59
N LYS A 205 -1.13 -5.22 -18.13
CA LYS A 205 -1.34 -5.96 -19.38
C LYS A 205 -1.50 -7.45 -19.09
N GLY A 206 -2.52 -7.83 -18.35
CA GLY A 206 -2.78 -9.21 -17.92
C GLY A 206 -3.93 -9.29 -16.96
N SER A 207 -4.15 -10.46 -16.38
CA SER A 207 -5.21 -10.70 -15.41
C SER A 207 -4.94 -9.97 -14.09
N VAL A 208 -6.01 -9.52 -13.44
CA VAL A 208 -5.92 -8.82 -12.15
C VAL A 208 -6.80 -9.50 -11.12
N GLY A 209 -6.22 -9.88 -9.99
CA GLY A 209 -6.93 -10.28 -8.78
C GLY A 209 -6.62 -9.29 -7.66
N ALA A 210 -7.65 -8.69 -7.06
CA ALA A 210 -7.47 -7.76 -5.95
C ALA A 210 -8.54 -7.98 -4.87
N ASP A 211 -8.11 -8.45 -3.71
CA ASP A 211 -8.95 -8.67 -2.54
C ASP A 211 -8.55 -7.71 -1.43
N CYS A 212 -9.49 -6.94 -0.89
CA CYS A 212 -9.29 -6.07 0.27
C CYS A 212 -10.41 -6.25 1.30
N VAL A 213 -10.13 -6.00 2.56
CA VAL A 213 -11.19 -5.96 3.57
C VAL A 213 -11.72 -4.54 3.72
N SER A 214 -10.82 -3.55 3.86
CA SER A 214 -11.21 -2.15 4.05
C SER A 214 -10.31 -1.23 3.25
N GLY A 215 -10.90 -0.49 2.34
CA GLY A 215 -10.24 0.46 1.45
C GLY A 215 -10.80 0.40 0.03
N ASP A 216 -10.58 1.44 -0.72
CA ASP A 216 -10.99 1.54 -2.10
C ASP A 216 -10.02 0.78 -3.02
N ILE A 217 -10.56 0.14 -4.05
CA ILE A 217 -9.78 -0.52 -5.09
C ILE A 217 -10.02 0.20 -6.42
N GLU A 218 -8.97 0.74 -6.98
CA GLU A 218 -9.01 1.45 -8.25
C GLU A 218 -8.07 0.80 -9.25
N LEU A 219 -8.63 0.25 -10.34
CA LEU A 219 -7.92 -0.31 -11.47
C LEU A 219 -8.11 0.56 -12.70
N ARG A 220 -7.03 1.08 -13.26
CA ARG A 220 -7.04 1.91 -14.47
C ARG A 220 -6.11 1.36 -15.55
N GLU A 221 -6.45 1.57 -16.80
CA GLU A 221 -5.64 1.18 -17.96
C GLU A 221 -5.29 -0.33 -17.94
N VAL A 222 -6.26 -1.17 -17.56
CA VAL A 222 -6.12 -2.63 -17.64
C VAL A 222 -6.44 -3.10 -19.03
N SER A 223 -5.59 -3.92 -19.62
CA SER A 223 -5.74 -4.45 -20.99
C SER A 223 -5.22 -5.89 -21.09
N GLY A 224 -5.72 -6.64 -22.08
CA GLY A 224 -5.32 -8.03 -22.30
C GLY A 224 -5.69 -8.98 -21.15
N ALA A 225 -6.63 -8.58 -20.30
CA ALA A 225 -7.01 -9.36 -19.12
C ALA A 225 -8.01 -10.47 -19.50
N ALA A 226 -7.60 -11.73 -19.35
CA ALA A 226 -8.51 -12.87 -19.43
C ALA A 226 -9.44 -12.94 -18.21
N SER A 227 -9.01 -12.42 -17.07
CA SER A 227 -9.80 -12.37 -15.84
C SER A 227 -9.48 -11.12 -15.02
N VAL A 228 -10.53 -10.47 -14.53
CA VAL A 228 -10.45 -9.41 -13.50
C VAL A 228 -11.38 -9.83 -12.37
N ASP A 229 -10.84 -10.13 -11.21
CA ASP A 229 -11.60 -10.50 -10.00
C ASP A 229 -11.24 -9.54 -8.87
N VAL A 230 -12.17 -8.66 -8.51
CA VAL A 230 -11.94 -7.60 -7.51
C VAL A 230 -13.01 -7.66 -6.43
N LYS A 231 -12.57 -7.71 -5.19
CA LYS A 231 -13.46 -7.79 -4.03
C LYS A 231 -12.98 -6.88 -2.90
N THR A 232 -13.93 -6.14 -2.32
CA THR A 232 -13.70 -5.47 -1.03
C THR A 232 -14.91 -5.70 -0.13
N VAL A 233 -14.70 -5.63 1.17
CA VAL A 233 -15.85 -5.66 2.10
C VAL A 233 -16.35 -4.25 2.33
N SER A 234 -15.46 -3.30 2.59
CA SER A 234 -15.82 -1.89 2.82
C SER A 234 -14.93 -0.97 2.00
N GLY A 235 -15.51 -0.34 1.02
CA GLY A 235 -14.85 0.56 0.07
C GLY A 235 -15.47 0.46 -1.32
N ASN A 236 -15.07 1.37 -2.18
CA ASN A 236 -15.51 1.43 -3.56
C ASN A 236 -14.61 0.58 -4.46
N VAL A 237 -15.19 0.04 -5.52
CA VAL A 237 -14.46 -0.67 -6.56
C VAL A 237 -14.62 0.09 -7.87
N THR A 238 -13.52 0.54 -8.44
CA THR A 238 -13.50 1.23 -9.73
C THR A 238 -12.60 0.51 -10.72
N TYR A 239 -13.14 0.22 -11.90
CA TYR A 239 -12.43 -0.36 -13.03
C TYR A 239 -12.54 0.55 -14.26
N ALA A 240 -11.42 0.78 -14.92
CA ALA A 240 -11.39 1.43 -16.24
C ALA A 240 -10.35 0.72 -17.13
N GLY A 241 -10.82 0.09 -18.21
CA GLY A 241 -9.95 -0.68 -19.08
C GLY A 241 -10.68 -1.32 -20.25
N THR A 242 -9.98 -2.16 -21.01
CA THR A 242 -10.55 -2.92 -22.11
C THR A 242 -11.34 -4.14 -21.60
N ILE A 243 -12.26 -4.59 -22.41
CA ILE A 243 -12.99 -5.85 -22.21
C ILE A 243 -12.55 -6.80 -23.32
N GLU A 244 -11.84 -7.84 -22.95
CA GLU A 244 -11.36 -8.84 -23.89
C GLU A 244 -12.46 -9.88 -24.18
N ALA A 245 -12.60 -10.28 -25.44
CA ALA A 245 -13.56 -11.30 -25.83
C ALA A 245 -13.31 -12.62 -25.08
N GLY A 246 -14.35 -13.20 -24.48
CA GLY A 246 -14.25 -14.41 -23.64
C GLY A 246 -13.68 -14.16 -22.24
N GLY A 247 -13.32 -12.91 -21.91
CA GLY A 247 -12.83 -12.54 -20.58
C GLY A 247 -13.92 -12.56 -19.52
N ARG A 248 -13.52 -12.68 -18.25
CA ARG A 248 -14.38 -12.63 -17.07
C ARG A 248 -14.01 -11.46 -16.18
N TYR A 249 -14.97 -10.57 -15.92
CA TYR A 249 -14.81 -9.37 -15.10
C TYR A 249 -15.81 -9.42 -13.96
N GLU A 250 -15.32 -9.56 -12.75
CA GLU A 250 -16.14 -9.69 -11.54
C GLU A 250 -15.70 -8.64 -10.52
N LEU A 251 -16.55 -7.65 -10.27
CA LEU A 251 -16.31 -6.55 -9.34
C LEU A 251 -17.35 -6.60 -8.22
N LYS A 252 -16.90 -6.72 -6.98
CA LYS A 252 -17.79 -6.88 -5.83
C LYS A 252 -17.40 -6.00 -4.66
N THR A 253 -18.39 -5.42 -4.00
CA THR A 253 -18.23 -4.83 -2.67
C THR A 253 -19.42 -5.21 -1.79
N HIS A 254 -19.21 -5.29 -0.47
CA HIS A 254 -20.34 -5.40 0.44
C HIS A 254 -20.88 -4.01 0.80
N SER A 255 -20.02 -3.05 1.08
CA SER A 255 -20.42 -1.68 1.41
C SER A 255 -19.57 -0.67 0.63
N GLY A 256 -20.19 -0.02 -0.34
CA GLY A 256 -19.58 0.94 -1.27
C GLY A 256 -20.14 0.80 -2.68
N ASP A 257 -19.69 1.64 -3.57
CA ASP A 257 -20.12 1.67 -4.96
C ASP A 257 -19.21 0.81 -5.85
N VAL A 258 -19.79 0.23 -6.89
CA VAL A 258 -19.07 -0.47 -7.95
C VAL A 258 -19.20 0.33 -9.23
N ARG A 259 -18.09 0.79 -9.77
CA ARG A 259 -18.05 1.53 -11.04
C ARG A 259 -17.17 0.82 -12.06
N MET A 260 -17.73 0.54 -13.21
CA MET A 260 -17.01 -0.01 -14.36
C MET A 260 -17.09 0.94 -15.54
N SER A 261 -15.95 1.25 -16.13
CA SER A 261 -15.85 2.02 -17.37
C SER A 261 -15.19 1.18 -18.47
N ALA A 262 -15.85 1.03 -19.60
CA ALA A 262 -15.41 0.22 -20.73
C ALA A 262 -15.58 0.98 -22.07
N PRO A 263 -14.81 0.62 -23.11
CA PRO A 263 -14.97 1.21 -24.44
C PRO A 263 -16.39 1.07 -24.97
N ALA A 264 -16.92 2.14 -25.58
CA ALA A 264 -18.30 2.17 -26.10
C ALA A 264 -18.63 1.03 -27.08
N ALA A 265 -17.60 0.50 -27.78
CA ALA A 265 -17.75 -0.62 -28.72
C ALA A 265 -17.63 -2.01 -28.07
N ALA A 266 -17.45 -2.10 -26.74
CA ALA A 266 -17.31 -3.37 -26.04
C ALA A 266 -18.59 -4.21 -26.11
N GLY A 267 -18.44 -5.53 -26.27
CA GLY A 267 -19.53 -6.51 -26.21
C GLY A 267 -19.33 -7.45 -25.03
N PHE A 268 -20.39 -7.66 -24.23
CA PHE A 268 -20.33 -8.55 -23.06
C PHE A 268 -21.72 -8.95 -22.57
N ASP A 269 -21.79 -10.08 -21.89
CA ASP A 269 -22.96 -10.48 -21.11
C ASP A 269 -22.85 -9.86 -19.73
N PHE A 270 -23.88 -9.16 -19.32
CA PHE A 270 -23.91 -8.29 -18.16
C PHE A 270 -24.85 -8.80 -17.07
N GLU A 271 -24.36 -8.87 -15.85
CA GLU A 271 -25.13 -9.09 -14.65
C GLU A 271 -24.76 -8.02 -13.62
N ALA A 272 -25.73 -7.23 -13.19
CA ALA A 272 -25.56 -6.31 -12.07
C ALA A 272 -26.60 -6.56 -10.99
N ASN A 273 -26.17 -6.47 -9.74
CA ASN A 273 -27.03 -6.66 -8.58
C ASN A 273 -26.64 -5.73 -7.45
N THR A 274 -27.62 -5.07 -6.82
CA THR A 274 -27.47 -4.36 -5.55
C THR A 274 -28.66 -4.69 -4.63
N PHE A 275 -28.41 -4.81 -3.34
CA PHE A 275 -29.51 -4.97 -2.37
C PHE A 275 -30.08 -3.61 -1.95
N SER A 276 -29.21 -2.63 -1.69
CA SER A 276 -29.61 -1.26 -1.31
C SER A 276 -28.81 -0.24 -2.10
N GLY A 277 -29.41 0.26 -3.18
CA GLY A 277 -28.81 1.19 -4.13
C GLY A 277 -29.54 1.17 -5.46
N ALA A 278 -28.95 1.77 -6.47
CA ALA A 278 -29.43 1.81 -7.84
C ALA A 278 -28.41 1.25 -8.82
N ILE A 279 -28.87 0.81 -9.97
CA ILE A 279 -28.02 0.38 -11.08
C ILE A 279 -28.23 1.37 -12.22
N ASP A 280 -27.15 2.03 -12.64
CA ASP A 280 -27.14 2.95 -13.76
C ASP A 280 -26.21 2.46 -14.88
N SER A 281 -26.67 2.57 -16.13
CA SER A 281 -25.88 2.16 -17.30
C SER A 281 -25.99 3.17 -18.43
N GLU A 282 -24.86 3.54 -19.00
CA GLU A 282 -24.79 4.30 -20.24
C GLU A 282 -24.84 3.40 -21.49
N PHE A 283 -24.72 2.07 -21.33
CA PHE A 283 -24.81 1.12 -22.41
C PHE A 283 -26.26 0.71 -22.67
N ASP A 284 -26.58 0.48 -23.95
CA ASP A 284 -27.84 -0.14 -24.35
C ASP A 284 -27.75 -1.64 -24.04
N ILE A 285 -28.56 -2.10 -23.07
CA ILE A 285 -28.58 -3.48 -22.63
C ILE A 285 -29.80 -4.19 -23.21
N ALA A 286 -29.58 -5.21 -24.02
CA ALA A 286 -30.65 -6.13 -24.43
C ALA A 286 -30.99 -7.03 -23.22
N VAL A 287 -32.01 -6.63 -22.46
CA VAL A 287 -32.36 -7.25 -21.18
C VAL A 287 -33.01 -8.61 -21.36
N VAL A 288 -32.60 -9.56 -20.54
CA VAL A 288 -33.19 -10.90 -20.45
C VAL A 288 -33.85 -11.05 -19.09
N GLY A 289 -35.19 -11.23 -19.07
CA GLY A 289 -35.98 -11.42 -17.86
C GLY A 289 -36.63 -10.14 -17.31
N LYS A 290 -36.83 -10.06 -15.99
CA LYS A 290 -37.46 -8.90 -15.36
C LYS A 290 -36.42 -7.79 -15.14
N ILE A 291 -36.78 -6.58 -15.46
CA ILE A 291 -36.02 -5.38 -15.11
C ILE A 291 -36.43 -4.95 -13.71
N SER A 292 -35.47 -4.78 -12.83
CA SER A 292 -35.66 -4.08 -11.58
C SER A 292 -34.54 -3.05 -11.35
N SER A 293 -34.78 -2.03 -10.55
CA SER A 293 -33.78 -1.04 -10.21
C SER A 293 -32.59 -1.63 -9.43
N ARG A 294 -32.68 -2.90 -9.03
CA ARG A 294 -31.68 -3.61 -8.19
C ARG A 294 -31.07 -4.85 -8.83
N GLU A 295 -31.60 -5.28 -9.97
CA GLU A 295 -31.08 -6.43 -10.72
C GLU A 295 -31.30 -6.22 -12.21
N ILE A 296 -30.23 -6.27 -12.96
CA ILE A 296 -30.25 -6.20 -14.41
C ILE A 296 -29.40 -7.34 -14.96
N ARG A 297 -29.97 -8.09 -15.92
CA ARG A 297 -29.26 -9.09 -16.71
C ARG A 297 -29.53 -8.87 -18.17
N GLY A 298 -28.52 -8.97 -18.98
CA GLY A 298 -28.68 -8.81 -20.42
C GLY A 298 -27.34 -8.85 -21.15
N THR A 299 -27.42 -8.50 -22.44
CA THR A 299 -26.25 -8.50 -23.32
C THR A 299 -26.02 -7.08 -23.84
N VAL A 300 -24.77 -6.64 -23.82
CA VAL A 300 -24.29 -5.41 -24.44
C VAL A 300 -23.61 -5.75 -25.74
N GLY A 301 -23.98 -5.06 -26.83
CA GLY A 301 -23.43 -5.28 -28.16
C GLY A 301 -23.63 -6.72 -28.64
N LYS A 302 -22.53 -7.41 -28.97
CA LYS A 302 -22.57 -8.80 -29.48
C LYS A 302 -22.33 -9.84 -28.35
N GLY A 303 -22.23 -9.42 -27.09
CA GLY A 303 -21.84 -10.32 -26.01
C GLY A 303 -20.37 -10.73 -26.10
N GLY A 304 -20.01 -11.85 -25.49
CA GLY A 304 -18.71 -12.51 -25.63
C GLY A 304 -17.87 -12.55 -24.35
N ALA A 305 -17.74 -11.47 -23.60
CA ALA A 305 -17.16 -11.49 -22.26
C ALA A 305 -18.26 -11.62 -21.20
N THR A 306 -17.91 -11.97 -19.98
CA THR A 306 -18.82 -11.99 -18.83
C THR A 306 -18.46 -10.86 -17.88
N VAL A 307 -19.42 -9.97 -17.60
CA VAL A 307 -19.27 -8.86 -16.66
C VAL A 307 -20.28 -9.00 -15.52
N VAL A 308 -19.77 -9.09 -14.28
CA VAL A 308 -20.58 -9.25 -13.07
C VAL A 308 -20.23 -8.14 -12.10
N LEU A 309 -21.18 -7.24 -11.83
CA LEU A 309 -21.03 -6.13 -10.89
C LEU A 309 -21.97 -6.32 -9.70
N LYS A 310 -21.46 -6.35 -8.49
CA LYS A 310 -22.28 -6.60 -7.29
C LYS A 310 -21.92 -5.67 -6.14
N SER A 311 -22.93 -4.99 -5.59
CA SER A 311 -22.84 -4.31 -4.31
C SER A 311 -23.95 -4.82 -3.39
N PHE A 312 -23.69 -4.96 -2.10
CA PHE A 312 -24.79 -5.19 -1.17
C PHE A 312 -25.40 -3.84 -0.73
N SER A 313 -24.56 -2.86 -0.40
CA SER A 313 -25.01 -1.51 -0.03
C SER A 313 -24.20 -0.46 -0.77
N GLY A 314 -24.77 0.06 -1.83
CA GLY A 314 -24.17 1.05 -2.73
C GLY A 314 -24.66 0.90 -4.17
N ASN A 315 -24.28 1.81 -5.00
CA ASN A 315 -24.70 1.88 -6.40
C ASN A 315 -23.78 1.06 -7.31
N VAL A 316 -24.32 0.69 -8.46
CA VAL A 316 -23.57 0.03 -9.53
C VAL A 316 -23.66 0.89 -10.79
N ASP A 317 -22.53 1.42 -11.24
CA ASP A 317 -22.43 2.28 -12.41
C ASP A 317 -21.67 1.58 -13.54
N LEU A 318 -22.25 1.52 -14.73
CA LEU A 318 -21.61 1.06 -15.95
C LEU A 318 -21.49 2.21 -16.94
N LYS A 319 -20.28 2.65 -17.26
CA LYS A 319 -19.98 3.85 -18.06
C LYS A 319 -19.21 3.55 -19.34
N LYS A 320 -19.38 4.39 -20.33
CA LYS A 320 -18.61 4.39 -21.59
C LYS A 320 -17.37 5.27 -21.46
N ILE A 321 -16.24 4.84 -22.02
CA ILE A 321 -15.01 5.60 -22.24
C ILE A 321 -14.61 5.62 -23.71
#